data_2480bf97d40a867eb15285b8fe1f73d1
#
_entry.id   2480bf97d40a867eb15285b8fe1f73d1
#
_cell.length_a   1.000
_cell.length_b   1.000
_cell.length_c   1.000
_cell.angle_alpha   90.00
_cell.angle_beta   90.00
_cell.angle_gamma   90.00
#
_symmetry.space_group_name_H-M   'P 1'
#
loop_
_entity.id
_entity.type
_entity.pdbx_description
1 polymer ?
#
loop_
_entity_poly.entity_id
_entity_poly.type
_entity_poly.pdbx_seq_one_letter_code
_entity_poly.pdbx_strand_id
1 'polypeptide(L)'
;MFRSIRKKRNEISTDEAKELLRSSRRGILAVNGDDGYPYAIPINYLYDEDAHKIVFHGAKAGYKVDCLKVCDKVCFTVYGNERIQEESWAPFLQSTVVFGRCHLVENQEATMMLIKKFAMKYYPDEKLVDEGVASSGRAVQMFEI
;
A
#
# COMPACT_ATOMS: atom_id res chain seq x y z
N MET A 1 20.91 -0.65 -5.61
CA MET A 1 20.67 -1.92 -4.88
C MET A 1 20.23 -1.58 -3.46
N PHE A 2 19.18 -2.20 -2.97
CA PHE A 2 18.69 -1.99 -1.61
C PHE A 2 19.57 -2.75 -0.61
N ARG A 3 19.70 -2.19 0.60
CA ARG A 3 20.51 -2.81 1.64
C ARG A 3 19.82 -4.05 2.21
N SER A 4 20.58 -5.08 2.49
CA SER A 4 20.07 -6.27 3.18
C SER A 4 19.72 -5.94 4.64
N ILE A 5 18.82 -6.74 5.22
CA ILE A 5 18.45 -6.64 6.63
C ILE A 5 19.68 -6.89 7.50
N ARG A 6 19.98 -5.96 8.40
CA ARG A 6 21.16 -6.03 9.28
C ARG A 6 21.11 -7.22 10.26
N LYS A 7 19.94 -7.44 10.87
CA LYS A 7 19.73 -8.54 11.81
C LYS A 7 19.11 -9.73 11.07
N LYS A 8 19.91 -10.48 10.32
CA LYS A 8 19.46 -11.64 9.53
C LYS A 8 18.60 -12.65 10.31
N ARG A 9 18.88 -12.86 11.60
CA ARG A 9 18.09 -13.76 12.46
C ARG A 9 16.64 -13.32 12.67
N ASN A 10 16.33 -12.04 12.39
CA ASN A 10 14.99 -11.48 12.53
C ASN A 10 14.30 -11.34 11.17
N GLU A 11 14.93 -11.80 10.11
CA GLU A 11 14.36 -11.75 8.76
C GLU A 11 13.18 -12.73 8.67
N ILE A 12 12.04 -12.24 8.28
CA ILE A 12 10.88 -13.09 7.97
C ILE A 12 10.98 -13.60 6.54
N SER A 13 10.32 -14.73 6.26
CA SER A 13 10.28 -15.28 4.92
C SER A 13 9.51 -14.39 3.95
N THR A 14 9.71 -14.58 2.66
CA THR A 14 8.94 -13.90 1.61
C THR A 14 7.44 -14.18 1.74
N ASP A 15 7.06 -15.39 2.10
CA ASP A 15 5.66 -15.78 2.27
C ASP A 15 5.01 -15.08 3.48
N GLU A 16 5.73 -14.97 4.60
CA GLU A 16 5.29 -14.19 5.75
C GLU A 16 5.15 -12.70 5.41
N ALA A 17 6.09 -12.15 4.65
CA ALA A 17 6.03 -10.76 4.20
C ALA A 17 4.81 -10.50 3.28
N LYS A 18 4.52 -11.42 2.36
CA LYS A 18 3.33 -11.38 1.50
C LYS A 18 2.03 -11.52 2.29
N GLU A 19 2.02 -12.43 3.28
CA GLU A 19 0.85 -12.60 4.14
C GLU A 19 0.58 -11.32 4.94
N LEU A 20 1.60 -10.67 5.46
CA LEU A 20 1.46 -9.40 6.15
C LEU A 20 0.90 -8.30 5.21
N LEU A 21 1.33 -8.28 3.95
CA LEU A 21 0.77 -7.38 2.92
C LEU A 21 -0.69 -7.70 2.60
N ARG A 22 -1.09 -8.97 2.57
CA ARG A 22 -2.48 -9.37 2.31
C ARG A 22 -3.41 -9.02 3.47
N SER A 23 -3.00 -9.34 4.68
CA SER A 23 -3.85 -9.27 5.87
C SER A 23 -3.96 -7.86 6.45
N SER A 24 -2.96 -7.00 6.26
CA SER A 24 -2.98 -5.64 6.80
C SER A 24 -4.01 -4.76 6.08
N ARG A 25 -4.81 -4.03 6.84
CA ARG A 25 -5.84 -3.13 6.28
C ARG A 25 -5.26 -1.81 5.79
N ARG A 26 -4.21 -1.34 6.43
CA ARG A 26 -3.55 -0.05 6.12
C ARG A 26 -2.06 -0.21 6.09
N GLY A 27 -1.42 0.61 5.28
CA GLY A 27 0.02 0.77 5.25
C GLY A 27 0.41 2.23 5.26
N ILE A 28 1.67 2.49 5.41
CA ILE A 28 2.26 3.83 5.36
C ILE A 28 2.94 3.99 4.01
N LEU A 29 2.50 4.96 3.23
CA LEU A 29 3.17 5.39 2.01
C LEU A 29 4.06 6.59 2.32
N ALA A 30 5.33 6.48 1.99
CA ALA A 30 6.27 7.59 2.05
C ALA A 30 6.71 7.99 0.63
N VAL A 31 6.58 9.28 0.34
CA VAL A 31 7.01 9.92 -0.91
C VAL A 31 8.06 11.00 -0.62
N ASN A 32 8.77 11.44 -1.65
CA ASN A 32 9.71 12.54 -1.54
C ASN A 32 8.93 13.87 -1.55
N GLY A 33 8.89 14.54 -0.43
CA GLY A 33 8.23 15.83 -0.28
C GLY A 33 9.15 17.01 -0.58
N ASP A 34 8.64 18.21 -0.32
CA ASP A 34 9.37 19.45 -0.56
C ASP A 34 10.57 19.60 0.38
N ASP A 35 11.56 20.35 -0.07
CA ASP A 35 12.78 20.68 0.69
C ASP A 35 13.54 19.45 1.23
N GLY A 36 13.37 18.29 0.59
CA GLY A 36 14.02 17.04 0.99
C GLY A 36 13.37 16.33 2.18
N TYR A 37 12.24 16.82 2.67
CA TYR A 37 11.49 16.13 3.72
C TYR A 37 10.70 14.95 3.15
N PRO A 38 10.83 13.73 3.72
CA PRO A 38 9.92 12.64 3.36
C PRO A 38 8.52 12.93 3.89
N TYR A 39 7.52 12.73 3.04
CA TYR A 39 6.12 12.85 3.40
C TYR A 39 5.50 11.45 3.53
N ALA A 40 5.07 11.07 4.72
CA ALA A 40 4.55 9.75 5.03
C ALA A 40 3.10 9.81 5.52
N ILE A 41 2.22 9.03 4.90
CA ILE A 41 0.78 9.01 5.18
C ILE A 41 0.25 7.59 5.28
N PRO A 42 -0.71 7.33 6.21
CA PRO A 42 -1.44 6.06 6.21
C PRO A 42 -2.42 6.02 5.04
N ILE A 43 -2.47 4.89 4.35
CA ILE A 43 -3.40 4.65 3.25
C ILE A 43 -4.07 3.28 3.38
N ASN A 44 -5.31 3.20 2.88
CA ASN A 44 -5.92 1.92 2.56
C ASN A 44 -5.32 1.42 1.23
N TYR A 45 -5.08 0.13 1.12
CA TYR A 45 -4.46 -0.46 -0.06
C TYR A 45 -4.94 -1.88 -0.32
N LEU A 46 -4.67 -2.36 -1.51
CA LEU A 46 -4.79 -3.76 -1.90
C LEU A 46 -3.40 -4.25 -2.34
N TYR A 47 -2.96 -5.40 -1.84
CA TYR A 47 -1.86 -6.13 -2.43
C TYR A 47 -2.40 -7.05 -3.52
N ASP A 48 -2.13 -6.71 -4.77
CA ASP A 48 -2.44 -7.53 -5.94
C ASP A 48 -1.28 -8.48 -6.19
N GLU A 49 -1.39 -9.69 -5.62
CA GLU A 49 -0.32 -10.66 -5.67
C GLU A 49 -0.08 -11.19 -7.08
N ASP A 50 -1.13 -11.34 -7.88
CA ASP A 50 -1.00 -11.83 -9.27
C ASP A 50 -0.24 -10.84 -10.15
N ALA A 51 -0.47 -9.54 -9.93
CA ALA A 51 0.22 -8.47 -10.63
C ALA A 51 1.54 -8.06 -9.96
N HIS A 52 1.82 -8.57 -8.75
CA HIS A 52 2.93 -8.16 -7.90
C HIS A 52 2.96 -6.64 -7.62
N LYS A 53 1.78 -6.08 -7.34
CA LYS A 53 1.60 -4.64 -7.16
C LYS A 53 0.86 -4.31 -5.86
N ILE A 54 1.17 -3.14 -5.30
CA ILE A 54 0.36 -2.51 -4.27
C ILE A 54 -0.48 -1.45 -4.95
N VAL A 55 -1.79 -1.52 -4.74
CA VAL A 55 -2.77 -0.64 -5.38
C VAL A 55 -3.52 0.14 -4.32
N PHE A 56 -3.71 1.42 -4.54
CA PHE A 56 -4.50 2.27 -3.65
C PHE A 56 -5.24 3.35 -4.44
N HIS A 57 -6.22 3.98 -3.80
CA HIS A 57 -6.98 5.06 -4.40
C HIS A 57 -6.71 6.40 -3.72
N GLY A 58 -7.01 7.47 -4.42
CA GLY A 58 -6.90 8.82 -3.91
C GLY A 58 -7.57 9.85 -4.81
N ALA A 59 -7.43 11.11 -4.46
CA ALA A 59 -7.85 12.21 -5.31
C ALA A 59 -6.89 12.37 -6.51
N LYS A 60 -7.40 12.98 -7.58
CA LYS A 60 -6.63 13.28 -8.81
C LYS A 60 -5.61 14.42 -8.63
N ALA A 61 -5.72 15.17 -7.55
CA ALA A 61 -4.85 16.29 -7.21
C ALA A 61 -4.55 16.30 -5.70
N GLY A 62 -3.49 16.99 -5.31
CA GLY A 62 -3.07 17.17 -3.92
C GLY A 62 -1.59 16.90 -3.72
N TYR A 63 -1.08 17.18 -2.54
CA TYR A 63 0.35 17.17 -2.25
C TYR A 63 1.06 15.87 -2.62
N LYS A 64 0.46 14.73 -2.29
CA LYS A 64 0.98 13.42 -2.70
C LYS A 64 1.16 13.30 -4.22
N VAL A 65 0.17 13.76 -4.98
CA VAL A 65 0.22 13.71 -6.45
C VAL A 65 1.33 14.61 -6.99
N ASP A 66 1.49 15.79 -6.41
CA ASP A 66 2.53 16.74 -6.80
C ASP A 66 3.93 16.17 -6.49
N CYS A 67 4.12 15.57 -5.32
CA CYS A 67 5.34 14.85 -4.98
C CYS A 67 5.67 13.74 -5.98
N LEU A 68 4.68 12.92 -6.36
CA LEU A 68 4.86 11.81 -7.30
C LEU A 68 5.21 12.28 -8.73
N LYS A 69 4.74 13.45 -9.15
CA LYS A 69 5.14 14.06 -10.44
C LYS A 69 6.63 14.44 -10.47
N VAL A 70 7.18 14.81 -9.32
CA VAL A 70 8.60 15.17 -9.19
C VAL A 70 9.47 13.93 -9.03
N CYS A 71 9.05 13.00 -8.19
CA CYS A 71 9.78 11.76 -7.92
C CYS A 71 8.83 10.59 -7.66
N ASP A 72 8.85 9.62 -8.53
CA ASP A 72 8.02 8.43 -8.46
C ASP A 72 8.52 7.34 -7.50
N LYS A 73 9.74 7.49 -6.98
CA LYS A 73 10.32 6.54 -6.02
C LYS A 73 9.66 6.69 -4.66
N VAL A 74 9.15 5.57 -4.16
CA VAL A 74 8.40 5.52 -2.91
C VAL A 74 8.88 4.39 -2.00
N CYS A 75 8.51 4.52 -0.73
CA CYS A 75 8.62 3.47 0.25
C CYS A 75 7.23 3.19 0.81
N PHE A 76 6.84 1.93 0.85
CA PHE A 76 5.57 1.51 1.44
C PHE A 76 5.83 0.51 2.57
N THR A 77 5.20 0.70 3.71
CA THR A 77 5.43 -0.13 4.91
C THR A 77 4.12 -0.61 5.50
N VAL A 78 4.10 -1.88 5.85
CA VAL A 78 3.09 -2.49 6.71
C VAL A 78 3.75 -3.11 7.93
N TYR A 79 3.01 -3.20 9.01
CA TYR A 79 3.44 -3.90 10.22
C TYR A 79 2.24 -4.53 10.92
N GLY A 80 2.51 -5.53 11.73
CA GLY A 80 1.46 -6.26 12.45
C GLY A 80 2.02 -7.46 13.21
N ASN A 81 1.12 -8.37 13.59
CA ASN A 81 1.46 -9.56 14.35
C ASN A 81 2.25 -9.23 15.64
N GLU A 82 1.84 -8.12 16.28
CA GLU A 82 2.44 -7.70 17.55
C GLU A 82 2.18 -8.73 18.64
N ARG A 83 3.23 -9.09 19.36
CA ARG A 83 3.17 -9.96 20.53
C ARG A 83 4.17 -9.53 21.58
N ILE A 84 3.82 -9.68 22.83
CA ILE A 84 4.73 -9.51 23.95
C ILE A 84 5.28 -10.89 24.30
N GLN A 85 6.59 -11.01 24.39
CA GLN A 85 7.24 -12.20 24.87
C GLN A 85 7.45 -12.05 26.39
N GLU A 86 6.76 -12.87 27.17
CA GLU A 86 6.72 -12.75 28.65
C GLU A 86 8.10 -12.79 29.31
N GLU A 87 9.02 -13.57 28.75
CA GLU A 87 10.37 -13.72 29.32
C GLU A 87 11.34 -12.57 29.02
N SER A 88 11.07 -11.76 27.99
CA SER A 88 12.02 -10.75 27.52
C SER A 88 11.54 -9.31 27.64
N TRP A 89 10.28 -9.07 28.02
CA TRP A 89 9.65 -7.76 28.05
C TRP A 89 9.78 -6.96 26.72
N ALA A 90 10.18 -7.63 25.67
CA ALA A 90 10.37 -7.01 24.37
C ALA A 90 9.12 -7.22 23.52
N PRO A 91 8.50 -6.16 22.99
CA PRO A 91 7.46 -6.31 22.00
C PRO A 91 8.08 -6.81 20.70
N PHE A 92 7.50 -7.85 20.12
CA PHE A 92 7.81 -8.35 18.79
C PHE A 92 6.73 -7.92 17.84
N LEU A 93 7.14 -7.41 16.70
CA LEU A 93 6.24 -7.16 15.58
C LEU A 93 6.92 -7.58 14.28
N GLN A 94 6.11 -7.97 13.31
CA GLN A 94 6.58 -8.17 11.94
C GLN A 94 6.36 -6.88 11.15
N SER A 95 7.26 -6.58 10.24
CA SER A 95 7.12 -5.47 9.30
C SER A 95 7.66 -5.84 7.93
N THR A 96 7.04 -5.29 6.91
CA THR A 96 7.49 -5.40 5.52
C THR A 96 7.64 -4.01 4.95
N VAL A 97 8.83 -3.72 4.41
CA VAL A 97 9.16 -2.46 3.73
C VAL A 97 9.34 -2.75 2.24
N VAL A 98 8.53 -2.11 1.42
CA VAL A 98 8.55 -2.24 -0.03
C VAL A 98 9.10 -0.96 -0.63
N PHE A 99 10.14 -1.06 -1.44
CA PHE A 99 10.63 0.03 -2.26
C PHE A 99 10.12 -0.17 -3.69
N GLY A 100 9.58 0.89 -4.27
CA GLY A 100 9.02 0.80 -5.61
C GLY A 100 8.92 2.16 -6.29
N ARG A 101 8.23 2.16 -7.41
CA ARG A 101 7.83 3.37 -8.13
C ARG A 101 6.33 3.44 -8.18
N CYS A 102 5.78 4.60 -7.87
CA CYS A 102 4.35 4.81 -7.82
C CYS A 102 3.88 5.55 -9.07
N HIS A 103 2.93 4.95 -9.77
CA HIS A 103 2.36 5.50 -10.99
C HIS A 103 0.85 5.65 -10.86
N LEU A 104 0.31 6.66 -11.55
CA LEU A 104 -1.13 6.81 -11.71
C LEU A 104 -1.62 5.83 -12.79
N VAL A 105 -2.73 5.16 -12.53
CA VAL A 105 -3.39 4.31 -13.52
C VAL A 105 -4.23 5.20 -14.42
N GLU A 106 -3.80 5.37 -15.67
CA GLU A 106 -4.44 6.28 -16.64
C GLU A 106 -5.55 5.60 -17.43
N ASN A 107 -5.46 4.30 -17.66
CA ASN A 107 -6.47 3.54 -18.39
C ASN A 107 -7.76 3.41 -17.56
N GLN A 108 -8.88 3.92 -18.08
CA GLN A 108 -10.15 3.97 -17.36
C GLN A 108 -10.72 2.58 -17.07
N GLU A 109 -10.62 1.65 -17.99
CA GLU A 109 -11.10 0.27 -17.81
C GLU A 109 -10.29 -0.44 -16.70
N ALA A 110 -8.96 -0.33 -16.75
CA ALA A 110 -8.09 -0.83 -15.70
C ALA A 110 -8.40 -0.19 -14.34
N THR A 111 -8.65 1.13 -14.33
CA THR A 111 -9.05 1.86 -13.12
C THR A 111 -10.33 1.29 -12.51
N MET A 112 -11.36 1.05 -13.31
CA MET A 112 -12.64 0.52 -12.81
C MET A 112 -12.50 -0.90 -12.28
N MET A 113 -11.71 -1.76 -12.93
CA MET A 113 -11.42 -3.11 -12.45
C MET A 113 -10.68 -3.09 -11.11
N LEU A 114 -9.68 -2.22 -10.99
CA LEU A 114 -8.89 -2.07 -9.77
C LEU A 114 -9.71 -1.50 -8.62
N ILE A 115 -10.58 -0.52 -8.87
CA ILE A 115 -11.49 0.02 -7.86
C ILE A 115 -12.38 -1.08 -7.29
N LYS A 116 -12.98 -1.91 -8.16
CA LYS A 116 -13.82 -3.04 -7.73
C LYS A 116 -13.02 -4.02 -6.88
N LYS A 117 -11.86 -4.46 -7.37
CA LYS A 117 -10.97 -5.39 -6.66
C LYS A 117 -10.51 -4.82 -5.30
N PHE A 118 -10.16 -3.54 -5.26
CA PHE A 118 -9.80 -2.82 -4.05
C PHE A 118 -10.96 -2.75 -3.06
N ALA A 119 -12.15 -2.36 -3.53
CA ALA A 119 -13.32 -2.17 -2.67
C ALA A 119 -13.77 -3.48 -2.03
N MET A 120 -13.66 -4.61 -2.72
CA MET A 120 -14.01 -5.94 -2.19
C MET A 120 -13.16 -6.35 -0.97
N LYS A 121 -11.96 -5.81 -0.81
CA LYS A 121 -11.14 -6.04 0.39
C LYS A 121 -11.78 -5.43 1.64
N TYR A 122 -12.44 -4.28 1.49
CA TYR A 122 -12.97 -3.47 2.62
C TYR A 122 -14.46 -3.66 2.82
N TYR A 123 -15.20 -3.93 1.74
CA TYR A 123 -16.65 -4.08 1.68
C TYR A 123 -16.97 -5.34 0.86
N PRO A 124 -16.96 -6.53 1.48
CA PRO A 124 -17.14 -7.80 0.76
C PRO A 124 -18.61 -8.07 0.39
N ASP A 125 -19.28 -7.07 -0.14
CA ASP A 125 -20.64 -7.12 -0.70
C ASP A 125 -20.59 -6.59 -2.13
N GLU A 126 -20.65 -7.49 -3.10
CA GLU A 126 -20.47 -7.17 -4.51
C GLU A 126 -21.51 -6.15 -5.03
N LYS A 127 -22.76 -6.25 -4.57
CA LYS A 127 -23.82 -5.34 -4.99
C LYS A 127 -23.54 -3.90 -4.52
N LEU A 128 -23.18 -3.72 -3.27
CA LEU A 128 -22.81 -2.42 -2.70
C LEU A 128 -21.57 -1.84 -3.37
N VAL A 129 -20.59 -2.68 -3.69
CA VAL A 129 -19.38 -2.27 -4.41
C VAL A 129 -19.74 -1.81 -5.81
N ASP A 130 -20.53 -2.57 -6.57
CA ASP A 130 -20.94 -2.20 -7.93
C ASP A 130 -21.74 -0.90 -7.96
N GLU A 131 -22.66 -0.69 -7.01
CA GLU A 131 -23.39 0.57 -6.83
C GLU A 131 -22.45 1.75 -6.52
N GLY A 132 -21.48 1.55 -5.62
CA GLY A 132 -20.48 2.56 -5.26
C GLY A 132 -19.56 2.92 -6.43
N VAL A 133 -19.09 1.93 -7.16
CA VAL A 133 -18.25 2.13 -8.35
C VAL A 133 -19.01 2.87 -9.45
N ALA A 134 -20.26 2.51 -9.69
CA ALA A 134 -21.11 3.18 -10.68
C ALA A 134 -21.35 4.67 -10.33
N SER A 135 -21.53 4.99 -9.06
CA SER A 135 -21.82 6.36 -8.60
C SER A 135 -20.58 7.26 -8.49
N SER A 136 -19.46 6.74 -8.03
CA SER A 136 -18.29 7.54 -7.61
C SER A 136 -16.98 7.17 -8.29
N GLY A 137 -16.93 6.04 -8.99
CA GLY A 137 -15.66 5.50 -9.53
C GLY A 137 -14.93 6.44 -10.49
N ARG A 138 -15.62 7.29 -11.23
CA ARG A 138 -15.02 8.25 -12.17
C ARG A 138 -14.23 9.37 -11.50
N ALA A 139 -14.54 9.70 -10.24
CA ALA A 139 -13.86 10.72 -9.47
C ALA A 139 -12.58 10.21 -8.79
N VAL A 140 -12.39 8.91 -8.75
CA VAL A 140 -11.29 8.24 -8.08
C VAL A 140 -10.09 8.10 -9.00
N GLN A 141 -8.90 8.38 -8.48
CA GLN A 141 -7.62 8.04 -9.10
C GLN A 141 -7.06 6.78 -8.44
N MET A 142 -6.72 5.78 -9.25
CA MET A 142 -5.97 4.62 -8.78
C MET A 142 -4.48 4.84 -8.97
N PHE A 143 -3.71 4.32 -8.03
CA PHE A 143 -2.25 4.34 -8.02
C PHE A 143 -1.74 2.92 -7.86
N GLU A 144 -0.59 2.64 -8.46
CA GLU A 144 0.09 1.35 -8.33
C GLU A 144 1.58 1.53 -8.03
N ILE A 145 2.11 0.67 -7.16
CA ILE A 145 3.52 0.58 -6.78
C ILE A 145 4.06 -0.78 -7.21
#